data_94c3c851d19c111b7d53b6354a9d3b30
#
_entry.id   94c3c851d19c111b7d53b6354a9d3b30
#
_cell.length_a   1.000
_cell.length_b   1.000
_cell.length_c   1.000
_cell.angle_alpha   90.00
_cell.angle_beta   90.00
_cell.angle_gamma   90.00
#
_symmetry.space_group_name_H-M   'P 1'
#
loop_
_entity.id
_entity.type
_entity.pdbx_description
1 polymer ?
#
loop_
_entity_poly.entity_id
_entity_poly.type
_entity_poly.pdbx_seq_one_letter_code
_entity_poly.pdbx_strand_id
1 'polypeptide(L)'
;MLIQLNRWLIERFRREETCVIVVDEAQNLAWELLEEIRLLTNLETSSEKLVQIVLSGQPELEEKLRAPDVRQLRQRIALWARTHAISLEQTSAYIAQRLLIAGTSERIFDDEAIAAIHRASRGIPRIINLICEHSLILAYVEQIRQVPAALVHGVARDLDLDPQPFMVSATHGGFPTSSTLTPEKQAFREGREER
;
A
#
# COMPACT_ATOMS: atom_id res chain seq x y z
N MET A 1 -35.52 5.82 -2.22
CA MET A 1 -34.33 5.42 -1.41
C MET A 1 -33.70 6.59 -0.69
N LEU A 2 -33.22 7.63 -1.37
CA LEU A 2 -32.54 8.80 -0.72
C LEU A 2 -33.42 9.51 0.34
N ILE A 3 -34.72 9.66 0.11
CA ILE A 3 -35.64 10.29 1.07
C ILE A 3 -35.74 9.47 2.37
N GLN A 4 -35.75 8.14 2.27
CA GLN A 4 -35.77 7.26 3.46
C GLN A 4 -34.45 7.35 4.23
N LEU A 5 -33.31 7.35 3.50
CA LEU A 5 -31.99 7.53 4.11
C LEU A 5 -31.90 8.87 4.83
N ASN A 6 -32.32 9.98 4.18
CA ASN A 6 -32.30 11.30 4.78
C ASN A 6 -33.15 11.36 6.07
N ARG A 7 -34.36 10.78 6.04
CA ARG A 7 -35.23 10.72 7.24
C ARG A 7 -34.55 9.94 8.36
N TRP A 8 -33.96 8.80 8.06
CA TRP A 8 -33.24 7.97 9.02
C TRP A 8 -32.03 8.71 9.61
N LEU A 9 -31.24 9.40 8.79
CA LEU A 9 -30.10 10.20 9.24
C LEU A 9 -30.53 11.34 10.17
N ILE A 10 -31.64 12.02 9.87
CA ILE A 10 -32.19 13.07 10.74
C ILE A 10 -32.62 12.51 12.09
N GLU A 11 -33.21 11.31 12.13
CA GLU A 11 -33.57 10.65 13.39
C GLU A 11 -32.34 10.31 14.22
N ARG A 12 -31.23 9.85 13.60
CA ARG A 12 -29.95 9.58 14.27
C ARG A 12 -29.32 10.86 14.79
N PHE A 13 -29.28 11.88 13.96
CA PHE A 13 -28.77 13.19 14.34
C PHE A 13 -29.49 13.78 15.57
N ARG A 14 -30.81 13.65 15.66
CA ARG A 14 -31.59 14.08 16.81
C ARG A 14 -31.25 13.35 18.11
N ARG A 15 -30.64 12.18 18.00
CA ARG A 15 -30.13 11.37 19.13
C ARG A 15 -28.66 11.62 19.42
N GLU A 16 -28.07 12.64 18.79
CA GLU A 16 -26.64 12.94 18.90
C GLU A 16 -25.73 11.81 18.39
N GLU A 17 -26.25 10.94 17.50
CA GLU A 17 -25.51 9.85 16.90
C GLU A 17 -24.83 10.31 15.61
N THR A 18 -23.54 10.05 15.46
CA THR A 18 -22.78 10.31 14.24
C THR A 18 -22.88 9.11 13.29
N CYS A 19 -23.34 9.36 12.07
CA CYS A 19 -23.37 8.33 11.04
C CYS A 19 -22.14 8.42 10.14
N VAL A 20 -21.45 7.30 9.96
CA VAL A 20 -20.25 7.21 9.12
C VAL A 20 -20.44 6.10 8.08
N ILE A 21 -20.16 6.41 6.82
CA ILE A 21 -20.07 5.44 5.73
C ILE A 21 -18.59 5.24 5.44
N VAL A 22 -18.12 3.99 5.59
CA VAL A 22 -16.76 3.60 5.21
C VAL A 22 -16.82 2.82 3.92
N VAL A 23 -16.15 3.31 2.90
CA VAL A 23 -16.01 2.64 1.60
C VAL A 23 -14.56 2.19 1.47
N ASP A 24 -14.35 0.89 1.58
CA ASP A 24 -13.03 0.29 1.42
C ASP A 24 -12.78 -0.11 -0.03
N GLU A 25 -11.51 -0.25 -0.42
CA GLU A 25 -11.07 -0.52 -1.81
C GLU A 25 -11.70 0.45 -2.83
N ALA A 26 -11.84 1.72 -2.43
CA ALA A 26 -12.56 2.73 -3.21
C ALA A 26 -11.92 3.04 -4.58
N GLN A 27 -10.66 2.63 -4.84
CA GLN A 27 -10.05 2.71 -6.18
C GLN A 27 -10.80 1.85 -7.21
N ASN A 28 -11.53 0.82 -6.76
CA ASN A 28 -12.31 -0.07 -7.64
C ASN A 28 -13.69 0.47 -8.01
N LEU A 29 -14.14 1.57 -7.39
CA LEU A 29 -15.43 2.18 -7.70
C LEU A 29 -15.45 2.73 -9.13
N ALA A 30 -16.56 2.55 -9.84
CA ALA A 30 -16.81 3.25 -11.09
C ALA A 30 -16.96 4.77 -10.87
N TRP A 31 -16.75 5.56 -11.90
CA TRP A 31 -16.83 7.03 -11.82
C TRP A 31 -18.23 7.49 -11.38
N GLU A 32 -19.25 6.81 -11.85
CA GLU A 32 -20.66 7.07 -11.52
C GLU A 32 -20.92 6.89 -10.02
N LEU A 33 -20.28 5.88 -9.40
CA LEU A 33 -20.43 5.65 -7.96
C LEU A 33 -19.70 6.71 -7.12
N LEU A 34 -18.57 7.23 -7.59
CA LEU A 34 -17.91 8.37 -6.93
C LEU A 34 -18.79 9.64 -6.99
N GLU A 35 -19.53 9.82 -8.06
CA GLU A 35 -20.51 10.92 -8.17
C GLU A 35 -21.70 10.69 -7.24
N GLU A 36 -22.22 9.48 -7.11
CA GLU A 36 -23.24 9.14 -6.11
C GLU A 36 -22.78 9.43 -4.68
N ILE A 37 -21.52 9.09 -4.36
CA ILE A 37 -20.92 9.42 -3.07
C ILE A 37 -20.88 10.95 -2.88
N ARG A 38 -20.52 11.70 -3.91
CA ARG A 38 -20.58 13.17 -3.87
C ARG A 38 -21.98 13.67 -3.55
N LEU A 39 -23.02 13.07 -4.13
CA LEU A 39 -24.41 13.45 -3.83
C LEU A 39 -24.79 13.14 -2.39
N LEU A 40 -24.30 12.03 -1.81
CA LEU A 40 -24.52 11.72 -0.40
C LEU A 40 -23.89 12.76 0.53
N THR A 41 -22.77 13.40 0.15
CA THR A 41 -22.18 14.48 0.96
C THR A 41 -23.07 15.72 1.07
N ASN A 42 -24.16 15.83 0.27
CA ASN A 42 -25.12 16.91 0.36
C ASN A 42 -26.22 16.67 1.43
N LEU A 43 -26.21 15.48 2.07
CA LEU A 43 -27.14 15.20 3.16
C LEU A 43 -26.71 15.99 4.41
N GLU A 44 -27.35 17.13 4.62
CA GLU A 44 -27.04 18.08 5.69
C GLU A 44 -28.31 18.74 6.25
N THR A 45 -28.21 19.23 7.46
CA THR A 45 -29.16 20.20 8.02
C THR A 45 -28.74 21.60 7.59
N SER A 46 -29.42 22.63 8.11
CA SER A 46 -29.01 24.02 7.88
C SER A 46 -27.64 24.37 8.46
N SER A 47 -27.09 23.56 9.36
CA SER A 47 -25.87 23.86 10.11
C SER A 47 -24.83 22.74 10.12
N GLU A 48 -25.23 21.46 9.90
CA GLU A 48 -24.35 20.32 10.10
C GLU A 48 -24.54 19.19 9.08
N LYS A 49 -23.48 18.43 8.85
CA LYS A 49 -23.51 17.25 8.00
C LYS A 49 -24.15 16.06 8.72
N LEU A 50 -25.10 15.40 8.05
CA LEU A 50 -25.80 14.23 8.60
C LEU A 50 -24.99 12.94 8.46
N VAL A 51 -24.04 12.90 7.53
CA VAL A 51 -23.21 11.72 7.26
C VAL A 51 -21.78 12.13 7.02
N GLN A 52 -20.87 11.38 7.61
CA GLN A 52 -19.43 11.43 7.30
C GLN A 52 -19.08 10.28 6.38
N ILE A 53 -18.21 10.50 5.40
CA ILE A 53 -17.81 9.48 4.44
C ILE A 53 -16.29 9.34 4.49
N VAL A 54 -15.83 8.11 4.68
CA VAL A 54 -14.42 7.73 4.64
C VAL A 54 -14.20 6.86 3.42
N LEU A 55 -13.34 7.30 2.52
CA LEU A 55 -12.87 6.49 1.40
C LEU A 55 -11.50 5.93 1.76
N SER A 56 -11.39 4.62 1.79
CA SER A 56 -10.15 3.90 1.99
C SER A 56 -9.77 3.18 0.71
N GLY A 57 -8.49 3.15 0.37
CA GLY A 57 -8.03 2.48 -0.83
C GLY A 57 -6.53 2.58 -1.04
N GLN A 58 -6.08 1.97 -2.11
CA GLN A 58 -4.69 1.96 -2.54
C GLN A 58 -4.28 3.32 -3.15
N PRO A 59 -2.98 3.59 -3.38
CA PRO A 59 -2.50 4.86 -3.96
C PRO A 59 -3.20 5.29 -5.25
N GLU A 60 -3.70 4.33 -6.03
CA GLU A 60 -4.47 4.53 -7.26
C GLU A 60 -5.77 5.31 -7.01
N LEU A 61 -6.32 5.23 -5.79
CA LEU A 61 -7.47 6.06 -5.39
C LEU A 61 -7.11 7.55 -5.44
N GLU A 62 -5.92 7.92 -4.99
CA GLU A 62 -5.48 9.31 -5.03
C GLU A 62 -5.33 9.81 -6.47
N GLU A 63 -4.78 8.99 -7.36
CA GLU A 63 -4.67 9.31 -8.80
C GLU A 63 -6.06 9.49 -9.41
N LYS A 64 -6.97 8.56 -9.09
CA LYS A 64 -8.35 8.62 -9.53
C LYS A 64 -9.06 9.89 -9.07
N LEU A 65 -8.88 10.27 -7.81
CA LEU A 65 -9.48 11.49 -7.24
C LEU A 65 -8.85 12.79 -7.78
N ARG A 66 -7.70 12.72 -8.47
CA ARG A 66 -7.10 13.86 -9.18
C ARG A 66 -7.70 14.11 -10.56
N ALA A 67 -8.43 13.15 -11.11
CA ALA A 67 -9.04 13.28 -12.43
C ALA A 67 -10.03 14.45 -12.49
N PRO A 68 -10.15 15.12 -13.65
CA PRO A 68 -11.07 16.27 -13.84
C PRO A 68 -12.52 15.92 -13.51
N ASP A 69 -12.95 14.70 -13.84
CA ASP A 69 -14.33 14.23 -13.73
C ASP A 69 -14.82 14.17 -12.28
N VAL A 70 -13.92 13.99 -11.31
CA VAL A 70 -14.26 13.95 -9.87
C VAL A 70 -13.80 15.18 -9.10
N ARG A 71 -13.46 16.27 -9.79
CA ARG A 71 -13.01 17.52 -9.17
C ARG A 71 -13.96 18.02 -8.06
N GLN A 72 -15.26 17.88 -8.26
CA GLN A 72 -16.26 18.32 -7.29
C GLN A 72 -16.25 17.47 -6.00
N LEU A 73 -16.05 16.15 -6.12
CA LEU A 73 -15.86 15.27 -4.96
C LEU A 73 -14.57 15.63 -4.22
N ARG A 74 -13.47 15.78 -4.95
CA ARG A 74 -12.16 16.15 -4.37
C ARG A 74 -12.23 17.44 -3.54
N GLN A 75 -12.99 18.45 -3.98
CA GLN A 75 -13.16 19.71 -3.24
C GLN A 75 -13.90 19.55 -1.92
N ARG A 76 -14.60 18.42 -1.70
CA ARG A 76 -15.32 18.09 -0.47
C ARG A 76 -14.54 17.23 0.50
N ILE A 77 -13.35 16.76 0.10
CA ILE A 77 -12.47 15.98 0.97
C ILE A 77 -11.80 16.95 1.93
N ALA A 78 -12.18 16.85 3.21
CA ALA A 78 -11.66 17.71 4.27
C ALA A 78 -10.31 17.21 4.81
N LEU A 79 -10.07 15.87 4.78
CA LEU A 79 -8.88 15.26 5.37
C LEU A 79 -8.30 14.19 4.43
N TRP A 80 -7.01 14.25 4.26
CA TRP A 80 -6.22 13.23 3.59
C TRP A 80 -5.26 12.59 4.59
N ALA A 81 -5.29 11.27 4.67
CA ALA A 81 -4.38 10.50 5.49
C ALA A 81 -3.70 9.43 4.64
N ARG A 82 -2.43 9.18 4.90
CA ARG A 82 -1.69 8.07 4.30
C ARG A 82 -1.12 7.19 5.40
N THR A 83 -1.25 5.89 5.21
CA THR A 83 -0.57 4.91 6.06
C THR A 83 0.82 4.64 5.50
N HIS A 84 1.78 4.44 6.38
CA HIS A 84 3.16 4.12 6.03
C HIS A 84 3.57 2.80 6.68
N ALA A 85 4.57 2.16 6.11
CA ALA A 85 5.24 1.04 6.75
C ALA A 85 5.81 1.47 8.11
N ILE A 86 5.74 0.60 9.10
CA ILE A 86 6.23 0.88 10.46
C ILE A 86 7.74 0.67 10.54
N SER A 87 8.42 1.43 11.41
CA SER A 87 9.86 1.31 11.63
C SER A 87 10.22 -0.01 12.35
N LEU A 88 11.53 -0.32 12.43
CA LEU A 88 12.02 -1.47 13.20
C LEU A 88 11.60 -1.40 14.66
N GLU A 89 11.72 -0.23 15.29
CA GLU A 89 11.31 -0.01 16.66
C GLU A 89 9.81 -0.22 16.85
N GLN A 90 9.00 0.32 15.95
CA GLN A 90 7.55 0.12 15.93
C GLN A 90 7.19 -1.34 15.65
N THR A 91 7.96 -2.06 14.80
CA THR A 91 7.77 -3.49 14.55
C THR A 91 7.98 -4.28 15.83
N SER A 92 9.03 -4.00 16.60
CA SER A 92 9.31 -4.64 17.88
C SER A 92 8.15 -4.40 18.87
N ALA A 93 7.73 -3.16 19.04
CA ALA A 93 6.61 -2.81 19.93
C ALA A 93 5.29 -3.46 19.47
N TYR A 94 5.05 -3.53 18.15
CA TYR A 94 3.87 -4.17 17.58
C TYR A 94 3.83 -5.67 17.89
N ILE A 95 4.94 -6.39 17.67
CA ILE A 95 5.03 -7.83 17.97
C ILE A 95 4.83 -8.08 19.47
N ALA A 96 5.49 -7.30 20.34
CA ALA A 96 5.33 -7.42 21.79
C ALA A 96 3.87 -7.19 22.21
N GLN A 97 3.20 -6.18 21.68
CA GLN A 97 1.80 -5.91 21.99
C GLN A 97 0.87 -7.03 21.51
N ARG A 98 1.13 -7.62 20.34
CA ARG A 98 0.35 -8.76 19.82
C ARG A 98 0.50 -9.99 20.71
N LEU A 99 1.71 -10.30 21.17
CA LEU A 99 1.99 -11.40 22.08
C LEU A 99 1.31 -11.17 23.45
N LEU A 100 1.35 -9.94 23.97
CA LEU A 100 0.67 -9.58 25.21
C LEU A 100 -0.85 -9.79 25.11
N ILE A 101 -1.47 -9.38 24.02
CA ILE A 101 -2.91 -9.61 23.77
C ILE A 101 -3.21 -11.11 23.66
N ALA A 102 -2.28 -11.90 23.12
CA ALA A 102 -2.39 -13.37 23.05
C ALA A 102 -2.16 -14.07 24.40
N GLY A 103 -1.83 -13.32 25.47
CA GLY A 103 -1.73 -13.84 26.83
C GLY A 103 -0.31 -14.15 27.30
N THR A 104 0.73 -13.71 26.59
CA THR A 104 2.12 -13.89 27.04
C THR A 104 2.89 -12.58 27.02
N SER A 105 3.71 -12.38 28.07
CA SER A 105 4.71 -11.31 28.14
C SER A 105 6.13 -11.82 27.90
N GLU A 106 6.28 -13.12 27.60
CA GLU A 106 7.58 -13.69 27.32
C GLU A 106 8.14 -13.17 26.00
N ARG A 107 9.45 -13.00 25.95
CA ARG A 107 10.15 -12.59 24.73
C ARG A 107 10.38 -13.81 23.84
N ILE A 108 9.40 -14.12 22.99
CA ILE A 108 9.44 -15.27 22.09
C ILE A 108 10.39 -15.04 20.92
N PHE A 109 10.44 -13.80 20.37
CA PHE A 109 11.37 -13.41 19.31
C PHE A 109 12.55 -12.65 19.91
N ASP A 110 13.78 -13.00 19.54
CA ASP A 110 14.97 -12.22 19.89
C ASP A 110 15.10 -10.98 19.00
N ASP A 111 16.08 -10.10 19.27
CA ASP A 111 16.27 -8.86 18.51
C ASP A 111 16.66 -9.12 17.06
N GLU A 112 17.42 -10.17 16.81
CA GLU A 112 17.84 -10.57 15.47
C GLU A 112 16.65 -11.11 14.67
N ALA A 113 15.77 -11.90 15.30
CA ALA A 113 14.54 -12.38 14.69
C ALA A 113 13.61 -11.21 14.34
N ILE A 114 13.41 -10.25 15.26
CA ILE A 114 12.61 -9.05 15.01
C ILE A 114 13.20 -8.25 13.83
N ALA A 115 14.51 -8.09 13.77
CA ALA A 115 15.18 -7.41 12.67
C ALA A 115 14.99 -8.16 11.33
N ALA A 116 15.03 -9.50 11.36
CA ALA A 116 14.75 -10.33 10.20
C ALA A 116 13.29 -10.19 9.73
N ILE A 117 12.33 -10.24 10.66
CA ILE A 117 10.90 -10.01 10.38
C ILE A 117 10.69 -8.64 9.75
N HIS A 118 11.28 -7.60 10.32
CA HIS A 118 11.14 -6.24 9.79
C HIS A 118 11.70 -6.12 8.37
N ARG A 119 12.89 -6.67 8.09
CA ARG A 119 13.49 -6.67 6.76
C ARG A 119 12.62 -7.39 5.73
N ALA A 120 12.15 -8.60 6.04
CA ALA A 120 11.33 -9.39 5.13
C ALA A 120 9.93 -8.78 4.90
N SER A 121 9.31 -8.22 5.96
CA SER A 121 8.01 -7.59 5.90
C SER A 121 8.03 -6.17 5.35
N ARG A 122 9.20 -5.52 5.28
CA ARG A 122 9.36 -4.08 4.98
C ARG A 122 8.49 -3.20 5.89
N GLY A 123 8.23 -3.65 7.12
CA GLY A 123 7.39 -2.93 8.07
C GLY A 123 5.88 -2.94 7.75
N ILE A 124 5.41 -3.85 6.92
CA ILE A 124 3.98 -3.99 6.59
C ILE A 124 3.32 -4.91 7.62
N PRO A 125 2.36 -4.43 8.47
CA PRO A 125 1.82 -5.19 9.60
C PRO A 125 1.20 -6.53 9.21
N ARG A 126 0.52 -6.62 8.06
CA ARG A 126 -0.04 -7.88 7.56
C ARG A 126 1.04 -8.93 7.31
N ILE A 127 2.16 -8.51 6.71
CA ILE A 127 3.29 -9.42 6.43
C ILE A 127 4.04 -9.76 7.72
N ILE A 128 4.18 -8.81 8.65
CA ILE A 128 4.74 -9.09 9.99
C ILE A 128 3.94 -10.21 10.67
N ASN A 129 2.61 -10.10 10.69
CA ASN A 129 1.75 -11.13 11.28
C ASN A 129 1.94 -12.48 10.59
N LEU A 130 1.98 -12.51 9.26
CA LEU A 130 2.16 -13.75 8.49
C LEU A 130 3.47 -14.45 8.86
N ILE A 131 4.59 -13.71 8.88
CA ILE A 131 5.90 -14.27 9.23
C ILE A 131 5.91 -14.73 10.68
N CYS A 132 5.37 -13.93 11.63
CA CYS A 132 5.32 -14.31 13.03
C CYS A 132 4.49 -15.57 13.25
N GLU A 133 3.32 -15.68 12.63
CA GLU A 133 2.43 -16.85 12.76
C GLU A 133 3.11 -18.13 12.26
N HIS A 134 3.69 -18.11 11.06
CA HIS A 134 4.40 -19.25 10.53
C HIS A 134 5.62 -19.62 11.37
N SER A 135 6.36 -18.62 11.86
CA SER A 135 7.52 -18.87 12.74
C SER A 135 7.10 -19.49 14.05
N LEU A 136 5.99 -19.09 14.64
CA LEU A 136 5.46 -19.67 15.87
C LEU A 136 4.99 -21.12 15.67
N ILE A 137 4.34 -21.42 14.54
CA ILE A 137 3.92 -22.78 14.18
C ILE A 137 5.14 -23.70 14.06
N LEU A 138 6.17 -23.28 13.33
CA LEU A 138 7.39 -24.07 13.19
C LEU A 138 8.12 -24.25 14.52
N ALA A 139 8.26 -23.18 15.32
CA ALA A 139 8.86 -23.24 16.64
C ALA A 139 8.12 -24.23 17.56
N TYR A 140 6.78 -24.27 17.48
CA TYR A 140 5.97 -25.23 18.21
C TYR A 140 6.24 -26.67 17.76
N VAL A 141 6.32 -26.93 16.47
CA VAL A 141 6.63 -28.26 15.92
C VAL A 141 8.02 -28.71 16.33
N GLU A 142 9.00 -27.82 16.31
CA GLU A 142 10.39 -28.09 16.68
C GLU A 142 10.64 -28.02 18.20
N GLN A 143 9.59 -27.74 19.01
CA GLN A 143 9.67 -27.59 20.47
C GLN A 143 10.68 -26.53 20.92
N ILE A 144 10.83 -25.46 20.13
CA ILE A 144 11.70 -24.32 20.43
C ILE A 144 10.89 -23.25 21.15
N ARG A 145 11.36 -22.79 22.32
CA ARG A 145 10.67 -21.75 23.10
C ARG A 145 10.93 -20.32 22.62
N GLN A 146 12.09 -20.09 22.03
CA GLN A 146 12.50 -18.77 21.52
C GLN A 146 12.83 -18.89 20.03
N VAL A 147 12.14 -18.11 19.22
CA VAL A 147 12.28 -18.12 17.77
C VAL A 147 13.56 -17.40 17.36
N PRO A 148 14.55 -18.11 16.79
CA PRO A 148 15.79 -17.50 16.32
C PRO A 148 15.62 -16.88 14.93
N ALA A 149 16.50 -15.94 14.56
CA ALA A 149 16.52 -15.31 13.24
C ALA A 149 16.62 -16.33 12.08
N ALA A 150 17.35 -17.43 12.28
CA ALA A 150 17.50 -18.46 11.26
C ALA A 150 16.16 -19.09 10.85
N LEU A 151 15.26 -19.33 11.81
CA LEU A 151 13.93 -19.87 11.55
C LEU A 151 13.07 -18.83 10.79
N VAL A 152 13.14 -17.56 11.18
CA VAL A 152 12.46 -16.45 10.47
C VAL A 152 12.92 -16.35 9.01
N HIS A 153 14.22 -16.49 8.75
CA HIS A 153 14.75 -16.48 7.38
C HIS A 153 14.25 -17.68 6.56
N GLY A 154 14.11 -18.85 7.17
CA GLY A 154 13.48 -20.01 6.55
C GLY A 154 12.05 -19.69 6.12
N VAL A 155 11.24 -19.21 7.07
CA VAL A 155 9.84 -18.82 6.82
C VAL A 155 9.73 -17.75 5.74
N ALA A 156 10.56 -16.71 5.80
CA ALA A 156 10.50 -15.62 4.81
C ALA A 156 10.81 -16.13 3.39
N ARG A 157 11.71 -17.10 3.25
CA ARG A 157 12.02 -17.75 1.98
C ARG A 157 10.88 -18.62 1.49
N ASP A 158 10.28 -19.43 2.37
CA ASP A 158 9.16 -20.31 2.02
C ASP A 158 7.91 -19.52 1.60
N LEU A 159 7.76 -18.29 2.13
CA LEU A 159 6.70 -17.36 1.77
C LEU A 159 7.06 -16.47 0.56
N ASP A 160 8.22 -16.67 -0.05
CA ASP A 160 8.73 -15.85 -1.17
C ASP A 160 8.83 -14.34 -0.84
N LEU A 161 9.10 -14.04 0.44
CA LEU A 161 9.21 -12.68 0.96
C LEU A 161 10.68 -12.23 1.11
N ASP A 162 11.62 -13.13 0.93
CA ASP A 162 13.05 -12.79 0.98
C ASP A 162 13.36 -11.90 -0.23
N PRO A 163 13.88 -10.68 -0.05
CA PRO A 163 14.33 -9.87 -1.16
C PRO A 163 15.56 -10.57 -1.76
N GLN A 164 15.33 -11.48 -2.69
CA GLN A 164 16.39 -11.94 -3.58
C GLN A 164 17.04 -10.68 -4.15
N PRO A 165 18.36 -10.51 -4.07
CA PRO A 165 19.00 -9.51 -4.89
C PRO A 165 18.57 -9.88 -6.32
N PHE A 166 17.85 -8.99 -6.96
CA PHE A 166 17.49 -9.12 -8.37
C PHE A 166 18.83 -9.26 -9.10
N MET A 167 19.26 -10.50 -9.28
CA MET A 167 20.39 -10.80 -10.15
C MET A 167 19.92 -10.39 -11.54
N VAL A 168 20.20 -9.12 -11.87
CA VAL A 168 20.21 -8.71 -13.27
C VAL A 168 21.20 -9.67 -13.91
N SER A 169 20.67 -10.71 -14.54
CA SER A 169 21.43 -11.52 -15.47
C SER A 169 21.92 -10.53 -16.52
N ALA A 170 23.15 -10.08 -16.38
CA ALA A 170 23.87 -9.42 -17.41
C ALA A 170 24.07 -10.47 -18.52
N THR A 171 23.02 -10.77 -19.27
CA THR A 171 23.15 -11.35 -20.60
C THR A 171 23.93 -10.33 -21.37
N HIS A 172 25.20 -10.65 -21.54
CA HIS A 172 26.13 -10.04 -22.50
C HIS A 172 25.48 -10.09 -23.88
N GLY A 173 24.65 -9.09 -24.19
CA GLY A 173 24.38 -8.67 -25.54
C GLY A 173 25.49 -7.70 -25.92
N GLY A 174 26.65 -8.22 -26.28
CA GLY A 174 27.70 -7.43 -26.85
C GLY A 174 27.21 -6.81 -28.14
N PHE A 175 26.98 -5.52 -28.14
CA PHE A 175 26.96 -4.75 -29.37
C PHE A 175 28.40 -4.69 -29.89
N PRO A 176 28.66 -5.10 -31.14
CA PRO A 176 30.00 -4.94 -31.73
C PRO A 176 30.30 -3.47 -31.86
N THR A 177 31.29 -3.00 -31.14
CA THR A 177 31.96 -1.73 -31.41
C THR A 177 32.68 -1.83 -32.70
N SER A 178 32.10 -1.29 -33.78
CA SER A 178 32.80 -1.08 -35.05
C SER A 178 33.77 0.09 -34.92
N SER A 179 35.00 -0.24 -34.58
CA SER A 179 36.16 0.61 -34.85
C SER A 179 36.92 -0.03 -36.01
N THR A 180 36.71 0.46 -37.21
CA THR A 180 37.70 0.53 -38.34
C THR A 180 36.98 1.03 -39.56
N LEU A 181 36.97 2.32 -39.77
CA LEU A 181 36.82 2.89 -41.11
C LEU A 181 38.09 3.71 -41.37
N THR A 182 38.92 3.15 -42.18
CA THR A 182 40.05 3.80 -42.87
C THR A 182 39.51 4.87 -43.83
N PRO A 183 40.20 6.00 -43.99
CA PRO A 183 39.76 7.07 -44.86
C PRO A 183 40.27 6.83 -46.27
N GLU A 184 39.37 6.64 -47.23
CA GLU A 184 39.78 6.80 -48.65
C GLU A 184 38.69 7.44 -49.49
N LYS A 185 39.15 8.56 -50.08
CA LYS A 185 38.67 9.26 -51.27
C LYS A 185 37.49 10.19 -51.19
N GLN A 186 37.89 11.46 -51.02
CA GLN A 186 37.42 12.61 -51.82
C GLN A 186 37.09 12.25 -53.24
N ALA A 187 36.03 12.80 -53.74
CA ALA A 187 35.82 13.50 -55.00
C ALA A 187 34.45 13.17 -55.60
N PHE A 188 33.64 14.09 -55.71
CA PHE A 188 33.05 14.61 -56.93
C PHE A 188 31.92 15.61 -56.60
N ARG A 189 32.26 16.89 -56.66
CA ARG A 189 31.67 18.01 -57.39
C ARG A 189 30.12 18.13 -57.46
N GLU A 190 29.69 19.24 -56.86
CA GLU A 190 29.03 20.38 -57.53
C GLU A 190 27.98 20.08 -58.61
N GLY A 191 26.83 20.64 -58.43
CA GLY A 191 26.07 21.05 -59.62
C GLY A 191 24.57 21.23 -59.41
N ARG A 192 24.21 22.55 -59.38
CA ARG A 192 22.94 23.17 -59.77
C ARG A 192 21.78 23.14 -58.79
N GLU A 193 21.49 24.26 -58.16
CA GLU A 193 20.78 25.47 -58.67
C GLU A 193 19.52 25.18 -59.46
N GLU A 194 18.46 25.87 -59.04
CA GLU A 194 17.27 26.33 -59.72
C GLU A 194 16.17 25.32 -60.10
N ARG A 195 15.07 25.37 -59.41
CA ARG A 195 13.84 26.16 -59.71
C ARG A 195 12.80 26.03 -58.63
#